data_b5dbe76b9bd8842df4ed90d686e21f21
#
_entry.id   b5dbe76b9bd8842df4ed90d686e21f21
#
_cell.length_a   1.000
_cell.length_b   1.000
_cell.length_c   1.000
_cell.angle_alpha   90.00
_cell.angle_beta   90.00
_cell.angle_gamma   90.00
#
_symmetry.space_group_name_H-M   'P 1'
#
loop_
_entity.id
_entity.type
_entity.pdbx_description
1 polymer ?
#
loop_
_entity_poly.entity_id
_entity_poly.type
_entity_poly.pdbx_seq_one_letter_code
_entity_poly.pdbx_strand_id
1 'polypeptide(L)'
;MFNCXXXXXXXXXXXXXXXXXXXXXXXXXXXXXXXXXXXXKKLYTIGPMFRYERPQKGRYRQFYQINCEALGSDAPELDAEVILMLMEILRRLGLAQIRLLINSLGCPECQKDFKAKLSIFLAHKGGWCPDCQRRRETNPLRVLDCKSQNCQELLADVPVMRDCLCAACAAHYSRVLALLRRFGVNFEEQPRLVRGLDYYTRTAFEVAALGLGSQDAVAGGGRYNGLARELGGPDLPGLGFAIGEDRLMEVLPPATDQDQRRGIFLAALGEAARDRALTLLQELRGLGLAAAMDFEDRSLKAQMSLADRVQAAYVIILGERELAQGEALVRHLSTGTQQQLPLTTLAAALAGEVRACGP
;
A
#
# COMPACT_ATOMS: atom_id res chain seq x y z
N MET A 1 14.10 -1.27 4.74
CA MET A 1 13.58 -2.05 3.59
C MET A 1 12.63 -3.13 4.13
N PHE A 2 11.41 -3.24 3.58
CA PHE A 2 10.44 -4.26 4.00
C PHE A 2 10.66 -5.54 3.19
N ASN A 3 10.78 -6.68 3.87
CA ASN A 3 10.97 -7.99 3.23
C ASN A 3 9.60 -8.65 2.97
N CYS A 4 9.49 -9.31 1.82
CA CYS A 4 8.28 -10.08 1.50
C CYS A 4 8.33 -11.41 2.24
N UNK A 5 7.59 -11.54 3.09
CA UNK A 5 7.52 -12.73 3.84
C UNK A 5 6.35 -13.45 3.32
N UNK A 6 6.58 -13.95 2.54
CA UNK A 6 5.60 -14.69 2.05
C UNK A 6 5.05 -15.52 3.09
N UNK A 7 4.41 -15.11 3.51
CA UNK A 7 3.74 -15.82 4.44
C UNK A 7 2.74 -16.65 3.81
N UNK A 8 3.18 -17.07 3.09
CA UNK A 8 2.39 -17.96 2.39
C UNK A 8 1.99 -19.19 3.13
N UNK A 9 2.44 -19.30 3.89
CA UNK A 9 2.21 -20.51 4.53
C UNK A 9 1.09 -20.52 5.53
N UNK A 10 0.74 -19.79 5.75
CA UNK A 10 -0.16 -19.93 6.80
C UNK A 10 -1.58 -19.80 6.39
N UNK A 11 -1.67 -19.94 5.48
CA UNK A 11 -2.95 -19.81 5.07
C UNK A 11 -3.90 -20.89 5.35
N UNK A 12 -3.56 -21.68 5.70
CA UNK A 12 -4.44 -22.72 5.89
C UNK A 12 -5.28 -22.68 7.12
N UNK A 13 -5.11 -22.16 7.81
CA UNK A 13 -5.92 -22.39 8.97
C UNK A 13 -6.78 -21.25 9.27
N UNK A 14 -6.87 -20.66 8.71
CA UNK A 14 -7.70 -19.77 9.34
C UNK A 14 -8.74 -19.24 8.47
N UNK A 15 -9.34 -19.97 8.21
CA UNK A 15 -10.40 -19.56 7.47
C UNK A 15 -11.33 -18.72 8.19
N UNK A 16 -11.42 -18.56 8.94
CA UNK A 16 -12.48 -17.87 9.44
C UNK A 16 -12.09 -16.55 10.06
N UNK A 17 -11.58 -16.28 10.15
CA UNK A 17 -11.43 -15.09 10.84
C UNK A 17 -10.80 -14.13 10.00
N UNK A 18 -11.44 -14.14 9.24
CA UNK A 18 -11.04 -13.33 8.36
C UNK A 18 -10.49 -12.00 8.60
N UNK A 19 -10.98 -11.47 8.87
CA UNK A 19 -10.49 -10.24 8.94
C UNK A 19 -9.50 -10.12 10.07
N UNK A 20 -9.29 -10.94 10.30
CA UNK A 20 -8.33 -10.80 11.25
C UNK A 20 -7.18 -10.24 10.65
N UNK A 21 -7.38 -9.37 10.53
CA UNK A 21 -6.34 -8.63 10.08
C UNK A 21 -5.09 -9.40 9.72
N UNK A 22 -4.72 -9.01 8.84
CA UNK A 22 -3.44 -9.46 8.41
C UNK A 22 -2.40 -9.33 9.49
N UNK A 23 -2.74 -8.55 10.43
CA UNK A 23 -1.85 -8.42 11.52
C UNK A 23 -1.76 -9.69 12.29
N UNK A 24 -2.79 -10.26 12.46
CA UNK A 24 -2.81 -11.52 13.07
C UNK A 24 -2.08 -12.56 12.27
N UNK A 25 -2.21 -12.42 11.13
CA UNK A 25 -1.54 -13.36 10.26
C UNK A 25 -0.04 -13.11 10.23
N UNK A 26 0.18 -11.95 10.18
CA UNK A 26 1.58 -11.58 10.18
C UNK A 26 2.24 -11.82 11.53
N UNK A 27 1.47 -11.54 12.53
CA UNK A 27 1.95 -11.82 13.82
C UNK A 27 2.03 -13.30 14.08
N UNK A 28 1.20 -13.92 13.66
CA UNK A 28 1.24 -15.34 13.76
C UNK A 28 2.36 -15.97 13.00
N UNK A 29 2.56 -15.41 11.94
CA UNK A 29 3.66 -15.84 11.13
C UNK A 29 5.01 -15.44 11.72
N UNK A 30 4.95 -14.38 12.30
CA UNK A 30 6.13 -13.94 12.95
C UNK A 30 6.41 -14.71 14.20
N UNK A 31 5.39 -15.02 14.75
CA UNK A 31 5.55 -15.81 15.91
C UNK A 31 5.91 -17.25 15.61
N UNK A 32 5.39 -17.61 14.65
CA UNK A 32 5.71 -18.95 14.27
C UNK A 32 7.08 -19.12 13.65
N UNK A 33 7.42 -18.27 13.05
CA UNK A 33 8.67 -18.32 12.35
C UNK A 33 9.75 -17.63 13.09
N UNK A 34 9.18 -17.15 14.00
CA UNK A 34 10.11 -16.36 14.44
C UNK A 34 10.94 -16.43 15.48
N UNK A 35 11.53 -16.70 15.46
CA UNK A 35 12.48 -16.53 16.29
C UNK A 35 12.71 -15.18 16.84
N UNK A 36 12.84 -15.16 17.74
CA UNK A 36 13.13 -14.00 18.45
C UNK A 36 14.23 -13.23 17.87
N UNK A 37 13.92 -12.52 17.23
CA UNK A 37 14.92 -11.65 16.76
C UNK A 37 14.78 -10.38 17.49
N UNK A 38 15.56 -10.02 18.03
CA UNK A 38 15.69 -8.83 18.71
C UNK A 38 15.73 -7.62 17.86
N UNK A 39 15.56 -7.79 16.60
CA UNK A 39 15.55 -6.67 15.74
C UNK A 39 14.19 -6.34 15.31
N UNK A 40 13.98 -5.34 14.98
CA UNK A 40 12.79 -4.99 14.33
C UNK A 40 12.62 -5.79 13.11
N LYS A 41 11.48 -6.21 12.94
CA LYS A 41 11.10 -6.94 11.72
C LYS A 41 10.09 -6.11 10.93
N LYS A 42 10.36 -5.92 9.64
CA LYS A 42 9.46 -5.15 8.74
C LYS A 42 9.00 -6.09 7.63
N LEU A 43 7.69 -6.30 7.56
CA LEU A 43 7.05 -7.28 6.69
C LEU A 43 5.97 -6.60 5.85
N TYR A 44 5.69 -7.15 4.67
CA TYR A 44 4.52 -6.74 3.90
C TYR A 44 3.86 -7.94 3.25
N THR A 45 2.58 -7.81 2.99
CA THR A 45 1.81 -8.79 2.22
C THR A 45 0.86 -8.07 1.28
N ILE A 46 0.63 -8.67 0.13
CA ILE A 46 -0.38 -8.19 -0.84
C ILE A 46 -1.22 -9.41 -1.21
N GLY A 47 -2.54 -9.29 -1.08
CA GLY A 47 -3.39 -10.41 -1.45
C GLY A 47 -4.83 -10.28 -0.98
N PRO A 48 -5.63 -11.32 -1.26
CA PRO A 48 -7.04 -11.31 -0.91
C PRO A 48 -7.26 -11.53 0.58
N MET A 49 -8.21 -10.79 1.11
CA MET A 49 -8.69 -10.89 2.49
C MET A 49 -10.17 -11.24 2.46
N PHE A 50 -10.66 -11.85 3.54
CA PHE A 50 -12.04 -12.30 3.63
C PHE A 50 -12.67 -11.82 4.94
N ARG A 51 -13.95 -11.47 4.89
CA ARG A 51 -14.71 -11.12 6.10
C ARG A 51 -16.16 -11.61 5.98
N TYR A 52 -16.76 -11.91 7.11
CA TYR A 52 -18.12 -12.47 7.19
C TYR A 52 -19.21 -11.40 7.03
N GLU A 53 -18.94 -10.14 7.28
CA GLU A 53 -19.90 -9.05 7.35
C GLU A 53 -20.79 -8.92 6.09
N ARG A 54 -21.96 -8.29 6.26
CA ARG A 54 -22.85 -8.03 5.13
C ARG A 54 -22.17 -7.12 4.12
N PRO A 55 -22.18 -7.48 2.84
CA PRO A 55 -21.56 -6.64 1.81
C PRO A 55 -22.35 -5.36 1.59
N GLN A 56 -21.64 -4.30 1.25
CA GLN A 56 -22.20 -3.02 0.84
C GLN A 56 -21.18 -2.32 -0.05
N LYS A 57 -21.56 -1.21 -0.69
CA LYS A 57 -20.65 -0.47 -1.58
C LYS A 57 -19.34 -0.13 -0.83
N GLY A 58 -18.22 -0.50 -1.40
CA GLY A 58 -16.89 -0.30 -0.80
C GLY A 58 -16.57 -1.22 0.38
N ARG A 59 -17.41 -2.26 0.63
CA ARG A 59 -17.18 -3.21 1.72
C ARG A 59 -17.59 -4.62 1.29
N TYR A 60 -16.65 -5.30 0.61
CA TYR A 60 -16.88 -6.63 0.05
C TYR A 60 -16.50 -7.75 1.03
N ARG A 61 -17.04 -8.94 0.84
CA ARG A 61 -16.68 -10.13 1.63
C ARG A 61 -15.31 -10.67 1.28
N GLN A 62 -14.93 -10.57 0.01
CA GLN A 62 -13.56 -10.80 -0.46
C GLN A 62 -13.05 -9.45 -0.99
N PHE A 63 -11.87 -9.05 -0.59
CA PHE A 63 -11.26 -7.77 -0.97
C PHE A 63 -9.75 -7.92 -0.93
N TYR A 64 -9.04 -7.03 -1.60
CA TYR A 64 -7.58 -7.08 -1.64
C TYR A 64 -6.98 -6.00 -0.73
N GLN A 65 -5.89 -6.36 -0.08
CA GLN A 65 -5.17 -5.41 0.78
C GLN A 65 -3.66 -5.49 0.56
N ILE A 66 -3.01 -4.34 0.70
CA ILE A 66 -1.58 -4.21 0.87
C ILE A 66 -1.38 -3.93 2.36
N ASN A 67 -0.69 -4.81 3.06
CA ASN A 67 -0.43 -4.69 4.50
C ASN A 67 1.05 -4.55 4.75
N CYS A 68 1.42 -3.66 5.67
CA CYS A 68 2.80 -3.49 6.13
C CYS A 68 2.82 -3.54 7.65
N GLU A 69 3.71 -4.35 8.21
CA GLU A 69 3.80 -4.59 9.64
C GLU A 69 5.24 -4.42 10.11
N ALA A 70 5.42 -3.71 11.21
CA ALA A 70 6.72 -3.50 11.87
C ALA A 70 6.61 -4.02 13.31
N LEU A 71 7.46 -5.00 13.64
CA LEU A 71 7.39 -5.72 14.92
C LEU A 71 8.71 -5.58 15.66
N GLY A 72 8.63 -5.46 16.99
CA GLY A 72 9.80 -5.55 17.86
C GLY A 72 10.34 -4.23 18.39
N SER A 73 9.66 -3.09 18.12
CA SER A 73 10.08 -1.81 18.69
C SER A 73 8.90 -0.99 19.18
N ASP A 74 9.06 -0.36 20.33
CA ASP A 74 8.06 0.52 20.94
C ASP A 74 8.39 2.01 20.74
N ALA A 75 9.42 2.30 19.96
CA ALA A 75 9.89 3.67 19.74
C ALA A 75 8.91 4.49 18.89
N PRO A 76 8.59 5.74 19.27
CA PRO A 76 7.69 6.59 18.48
C PRO A 76 8.27 6.94 17.10
N GLU A 77 9.57 6.82 16.91
CA GLU A 77 10.22 7.00 15.61
C GLU A 77 9.73 5.96 14.60
N LEU A 78 9.44 4.74 15.07
CA LEU A 78 8.90 3.70 14.20
C LEU A 78 7.47 4.03 13.74
N ASP A 79 6.65 4.62 14.64
CA ASP A 79 5.29 5.06 14.29
C ASP A 79 5.37 6.11 13.17
N ALA A 80 6.25 7.10 13.34
CA ALA A 80 6.45 8.13 12.33
C ALA A 80 6.95 7.54 11.01
N GLU A 81 7.93 6.63 11.04
CA GLU A 81 8.48 5.99 9.84
C GLU A 81 7.39 5.25 9.04
N VAL A 82 6.55 4.49 9.73
CA VAL A 82 5.48 3.70 9.08
C VAL A 82 4.43 4.63 8.45
N ILE A 83 4.06 5.72 9.15
CA ILE A 83 3.13 6.72 8.59
C ILE A 83 3.77 7.44 7.40
N LEU A 84 5.03 7.85 7.51
CA LEU A 84 5.77 8.51 6.42
C LEU A 84 5.82 7.63 5.18
N MET A 85 6.08 6.32 5.36
CA MET A 85 6.10 5.38 4.25
C MET A 85 4.72 5.26 3.60
N LEU A 86 3.65 5.15 4.39
CA LEU A 86 2.29 5.10 3.86
C LEU A 86 1.98 6.35 3.02
N MET A 87 2.27 7.54 3.57
CA MET A 87 1.99 8.80 2.87
C MET A 87 2.82 8.92 1.58
N GLU A 88 4.07 8.45 1.59
CA GLU A 88 4.92 8.45 0.38
C GLU A 88 4.39 7.47 -0.69
N ILE A 89 3.91 6.29 -0.29
CA ILE A 89 3.29 5.34 -1.22
C ILE A 89 2.09 6.02 -1.93
N LEU A 90 1.18 6.60 -1.14
CA LEU A 90 -0.03 7.24 -1.69
C LEU A 90 0.32 8.44 -2.58
N ARG A 91 1.33 9.23 -2.18
CA ARG A 91 1.82 10.36 -2.98
C ARG A 91 2.37 9.89 -4.34
N ARG A 92 3.18 8.82 -4.33
CA ARG A 92 3.74 8.24 -5.58
C ARG A 92 2.66 7.67 -6.50
N LEU A 93 1.55 7.24 -5.92
CA LEU A 93 0.39 6.78 -6.69
C LEU A 93 -0.47 7.95 -7.22
N GLY A 94 -0.06 9.20 -6.95
CA GLY A 94 -0.76 10.37 -7.47
C GLY A 94 -1.97 10.81 -6.66
N LEU A 95 -2.15 10.31 -5.43
CA LEU A 95 -3.27 10.75 -4.59
C LEU A 95 -2.91 12.07 -3.91
N ALA A 96 -3.46 13.17 -4.41
CA ALA A 96 -3.23 14.51 -3.88
C ALA A 96 -4.27 14.94 -2.83
N GLN A 97 -5.49 14.42 -2.92
CA GLN A 97 -6.62 14.86 -2.08
C GLN A 97 -6.88 13.84 -0.97
N ILE A 98 -5.90 13.72 -0.06
CA ILE A 98 -6.00 12.81 1.08
C ILE A 98 -5.79 13.57 2.38
N ARG A 99 -6.41 13.07 3.47
CA ARG A 99 -6.24 13.61 4.82
C ARG A 99 -5.75 12.50 5.74
N LEU A 100 -4.68 12.75 6.45
CA LEU A 100 -4.18 11.85 7.50
C LEU A 100 -4.85 12.22 8.82
N LEU A 101 -5.67 11.34 9.34
CA LEU A 101 -6.32 11.47 10.65
C LEU A 101 -5.52 10.65 11.65
N ILE A 102 -5.22 11.23 12.83
CA ILE A 102 -4.39 10.55 13.82
C ILE A 102 -4.95 10.77 15.23
N ASN A 103 -4.78 9.75 16.08
CA ASN A 103 -5.19 9.79 17.48
C ASN A 103 -4.26 8.90 18.31
N SER A 104 -4.32 9.03 19.61
CA SER A 104 -3.73 8.05 20.53
C SER A 104 -4.85 7.32 21.28
N LEU A 105 -4.80 6.00 21.28
CA LEU A 105 -5.74 5.17 22.04
C LEU A 105 -5.19 4.79 23.42
N GLY A 106 -4.00 5.28 23.77
CA GLY A 106 -3.38 5.01 25.05
C GLY A 106 -2.97 3.56 25.26
N CYS A 107 -2.42 3.25 26.40
CA CYS A 107 -2.14 1.87 26.83
C CYS A 107 -3.41 1.28 27.49
N PRO A 108 -3.40 -0.01 27.84
CA PRO A 108 -4.58 -0.63 28.48
C PRO A 108 -5.11 0.12 29.72
N GLU A 109 -4.23 0.70 30.52
CA GLU A 109 -4.65 1.48 31.71
C GLU A 109 -5.37 2.76 31.29
N CYS A 110 -4.81 3.51 30.30
CA CYS A 110 -5.46 4.71 29.76
C CYS A 110 -6.84 4.36 29.19
N GLN A 111 -6.93 3.24 28.49
CA GLN A 111 -8.20 2.77 27.90
C GLN A 111 -9.23 2.41 28.96
N LYS A 112 -8.80 1.82 30.06
CA LYS A 112 -9.67 1.46 31.18
C LYS A 112 -10.30 2.73 31.76
N ASP A 113 -9.48 3.74 32.06
CA ASP A 113 -9.93 5.02 32.61
C ASP A 113 -10.87 5.73 31.62
N PHE A 114 -10.49 5.75 30.35
CA PHE A 114 -11.32 6.38 29.31
C PHE A 114 -12.67 5.67 29.15
N LYS A 115 -12.67 4.34 29.11
CA LYS A 115 -13.91 3.55 29.00
C LYS A 115 -14.85 3.84 30.19
N ALA A 116 -14.32 3.97 31.40
CA ALA A 116 -15.13 4.31 32.57
C ALA A 116 -15.80 5.68 32.41
N LYS A 117 -15.02 6.71 32.04
CA LYS A 117 -15.55 8.05 31.79
C LYS A 117 -16.58 8.07 30.66
N LEU A 118 -16.28 7.37 29.58
CA LEU A 118 -17.15 7.27 28.41
C LEU A 118 -18.47 6.58 28.76
N SER A 119 -18.43 5.48 29.54
CA SER A 119 -19.64 4.77 29.96
C SER A 119 -20.55 5.67 30.80
N ILE A 120 -19.99 6.44 31.72
CA ILE A 120 -20.73 7.42 32.52
C ILE A 120 -21.40 8.46 31.58
N PHE A 121 -20.64 9.03 30.67
CA PHE A 121 -21.16 10.02 29.70
C PHE A 121 -22.31 9.43 28.87
N LEU A 122 -22.15 8.23 28.34
CA LEU A 122 -23.15 7.57 27.48
C LEU A 122 -24.43 7.24 28.26
N ALA A 123 -24.31 6.92 29.57
CA ALA A 123 -25.45 6.60 30.42
C ALA A 123 -26.33 7.84 30.71
N HIS A 124 -25.68 9.03 30.80
CA HIS A 124 -26.40 10.27 31.12
C HIS A 124 -27.19 10.86 29.94
N LYS A 125 -26.96 10.37 28.73
CA LYS A 125 -27.66 10.89 27.52
C LYS A 125 -28.61 9.84 26.94
N GLY A 126 -29.79 10.28 26.55
CA GLY A 126 -30.77 9.47 25.83
C GLY A 126 -30.76 9.78 24.34
N GLY A 127 -31.58 9.07 23.57
CA GLY A 127 -31.77 9.36 22.14
C GLY A 127 -30.81 8.64 21.20
N TRP A 128 -30.02 7.70 21.70
CA TRP A 128 -29.09 6.92 20.86
C TRP A 128 -29.83 6.07 19.84
N CYS A 129 -29.26 5.91 18.64
CA CYS A 129 -29.77 4.98 17.64
C CYS A 129 -29.72 3.53 18.15
N PRO A 130 -30.50 2.59 17.59
CA PRO A 130 -30.56 1.20 18.10
C PRO A 130 -29.19 0.53 18.20
N ASP A 131 -28.30 0.77 17.23
CA ASP A 131 -26.95 0.21 17.29
C ASP A 131 -26.14 0.77 18.45
N CYS A 132 -26.23 2.09 18.69
CA CYS A 132 -25.49 2.72 19.79
C CYS A 132 -26.06 2.35 21.14
N GLN A 133 -27.36 2.07 21.25
CA GLN A 133 -27.95 1.52 22.45
C GLN A 133 -27.32 0.19 22.82
N ARG A 134 -27.15 -0.70 21.83
CA ARG A 134 -26.47 -1.98 22.04
C ARG A 134 -25.00 -1.82 22.33
N ARG A 135 -24.32 -0.93 21.55
CA ARG A 135 -22.87 -0.70 21.68
C ARG A 135 -22.47 -0.13 23.05
N ARG A 136 -23.33 0.71 23.65
CA ARG A 136 -23.04 1.26 25.00
C ARG A 136 -22.75 0.15 26.02
N GLU A 137 -23.42 -0.98 25.88
CA GLU A 137 -23.31 -2.10 26.83
C GLU A 137 -22.19 -3.06 26.44
N THR A 138 -22.00 -3.28 25.13
CA THR A 138 -21.08 -4.32 24.65
C THR A 138 -19.68 -3.77 24.33
N ASN A 139 -19.61 -2.59 23.72
CA ASN A 139 -18.33 -1.94 23.34
C ASN A 139 -18.54 -0.42 23.20
N PRO A 140 -18.45 0.32 24.31
CA PRO A 140 -18.71 1.77 24.30
C PRO A 140 -17.85 2.56 23.32
N LEU A 141 -16.62 2.13 23.05
CA LEU A 141 -15.74 2.81 22.09
C LEU A 141 -16.35 2.88 20.69
N ARG A 142 -17.14 1.86 20.31
CA ARG A 142 -17.78 1.80 18.98
C ARG A 142 -18.90 2.82 18.81
N VAL A 143 -19.35 3.47 19.88
CA VAL A 143 -20.32 4.55 19.79
C VAL A 143 -19.67 5.78 19.13
N LEU A 144 -18.37 5.99 19.37
CA LEU A 144 -17.61 7.12 18.80
C LEU A 144 -17.57 7.08 17.27
N ASP A 145 -17.67 5.90 16.68
CA ASP A 145 -17.65 5.69 15.22
C ASP A 145 -19.05 5.70 14.57
N CYS A 146 -20.08 6.09 15.32
CA CYS A 146 -21.43 6.11 14.79
C CYS A 146 -21.57 7.18 13.69
N LYS A 147 -22.22 6.85 12.58
CA LYS A 147 -22.42 7.76 11.45
C LYS A 147 -23.79 8.45 11.47
N SER A 148 -24.67 8.09 12.42
CA SER A 148 -25.97 8.74 12.57
C SER A 148 -25.78 10.17 13.02
N GLN A 149 -26.39 11.13 12.32
CA GLN A 149 -26.28 12.56 12.63
C GLN A 149 -26.68 12.85 14.09
N ASN A 150 -27.81 12.31 14.52
CA ASN A 150 -28.29 12.46 15.90
C ASN A 150 -27.25 12.00 16.93
N CYS A 151 -26.60 10.83 16.67
CA CYS A 151 -25.54 10.34 17.58
C CYS A 151 -24.31 11.24 17.53
N GLN A 152 -23.97 11.80 16.37
CA GLN A 152 -22.84 12.72 16.25
C GLN A 152 -23.08 14.00 17.05
N GLU A 153 -24.32 14.49 17.07
CA GLU A 153 -24.70 15.67 17.87
C GLU A 153 -24.62 15.35 19.36
N LEU A 154 -25.09 14.18 19.78
CA LEU A 154 -25.00 13.72 21.16
C LEU A 154 -23.54 13.56 21.63
N LEU A 155 -22.63 13.29 20.70
CA LEU A 155 -21.20 13.10 20.97
C LEU A 155 -20.38 14.41 20.93
N ALA A 156 -21.02 15.56 20.76
CA ALA A 156 -20.31 16.83 20.60
C ALA A 156 -19.35 17.12 21.78
N ASP A 157 -19.79 16.82 22.99
CA ASP A 157 -19.05 17.06 24.25
C ASP A 157 -18.51 15.76 24.89
N VAL A 158 -18.31 14.72 24.07
CA VAL A 158 -17.83 13.42 24.56
C VAL A 158 -16.39 13.56 25.13
N PRO A 159 -16.10 12.88 26.24
CA PRO A 159 -14.71 12.87 26.72
C PRO A 159 -13.75 12.34 25.64
N VAL A 160 -12.53 12.87 25.62
CA VAL A 160 -11.54 12.47 24.62
C VAL A 160 -10.41 11.67 25.28
N MET A 161 -9.87 10.72 24.53
CA MET A 161 -8.82 9.83 25.02
C MET A 161 -7.58 10.62 25.48
N ARG A 162 -7.28 11.74 24.82
CA ARG A 162 -6.13 12.58 25.14
C ARG A 162 -6.08 12.99 26.62
N ASP A 163 -7.25 13.23 27.25
CA ASP A 163 -7.37 13.66 28.64
C ASP A 163 -7.18 12.51 29.64
N CYS A 164 -7.03 11.28 29.13
CA CYS A 164 -6.85 10.07 29.93
C CYS A 164 -5.48 9.43 29.72
N LEU A 165 -4.61 10.07 28.90
CA LEU A 165 -3.29 9.50 28.63
C LEU A 165 -2.39 9.61 29.84
N CYS A 166 -1.73 8.51 30.22
CA CYS A 166 -0.64 8.57 31.19
C CYS A 166 0.56 9.31 30.59
N ALA A 167 1.48 9.74 31.44
CA ALA A 167 2.65 10.53 31.02
C ALA A 167 3.43 9.87 29.88
N ALA A 168 3.63 8.54 29.96
CA ALA A 168 4.36 7.79 28.93
C ALA A 168 3.62 7.80 27.58
N CYS A 169 2.29 7.62 27.59
CA CYS A 169 1.50 7.63 26.35
C CYS A 169 1.42 9.05 25.75
N ALA A 170 1.32 10.07 26.60
CA ALA A 170 1.31 11.48 26.17
C ALA A 170 2.65 11.86 25.53
N ALA A 171 3.77 11.47 26.16
CA ALA A 171 5.12 11.73 25.64
C ALA A 171 5.32 11.01 24.28
N HIS A 172 4.93 9.73 24.19
CA HIS A 172 5.02 8.95 22.96
C HIS A 172 4.24 9.65 21.83
N TYR A 173 2.98 10.00 22.09
CA TYR A 173 2.11 10.64 21.09
C TYR A 173 2.67 11.99 20.65
N SER A 174 3.08 12.82 21.59
CA SER A 174 3.69 14.14 21.31
C SER A 174 4.93 13.98 20.43
N ARG A 175 5.75 12.97 20.70
CA ARG A 175 6.96 12.70 19.89
C ARG A 175 6.59 12.29 18.45
N VAL A 176 5.58 11.43 18.27
CA VAL A 176 5.10 11.04 16.93
C VAL A 176 4.65 12.30 16.16
N LEU A 177 3.81 13.14 16.78
CA LEU A 177 3.31 14.36 16.12
C LEU A 177 4.47 15.31 15.74
N ALA A 178 5.45 15.47 16.65
CA ALA A 178 6.62 16.32 16.39
C ALA A 178 7.43 15.82 15.18
N LEU A 179 7.58 14.49 15.08
CA LEU A 179 8.30 13.88 13.93
C LEU A 179 7.54 14.09 12.62
N LEU A 180 6.23 13.86 12.61
CA LEU A 180 5.41 14.08 11.42
C LEU A 180 5.50 15.54 10.94
N ARG A 181 5.41 16.50 11.86
CA ARG A 181 5.58 17.93 11.53
C ARG A 181 6.97 18.21 10.96
N ARG A 182 8.01 17.65 11.58
CA ARG A 182 9.41 17.82 11.13
C ARG A 182 9.61 17.35 9.69
N PHE A 183 8.92 16.26 9.28
CA PHE A 183 9.01 15.74 7.93
C PHE A 183 7.94 16.31 6.98
N GLY A 184 7.23 17.35 7.40
CA GLY A 184 6.29 18.06 6.52
C GLY A 184 5.00 17.33 6.21
N VAL A 185 4.63 16.33 7.02
CA VAL A 185 3.37 15.61 6.82
C VAL A 185 2.24 16.38 7.48
N ASN A 186 1.25 16.77 6.69
CA ASN A 186 0.02 17.39 7.18
C ASN A 186 -0.88 16.31 7.78
N PHE A 187 -1.39 16.56 8.97
CA PHE A 187 -2.31 15.64 9.64
C PHE A 187 -3.35 16.42 10.46
N GLU A 188 -4.44 15.73 10.73
CA GLU A 188 -5.53 16.22 11.60
C GLU A 188 -5.60 15.32 12.84
N GLU A 189 -5.50 15.91 14.02
CA GLU A 189 -5.78 15.17 15.26
C GLU A 189 -7.30 14.95 15.34
N GLN A 190 -7.73 13.69 15.32
CA GLN A 190 -9.14 13.32 15.36
C GLN A 190 -9.45 12.60 16.67
N PRO A 191 -9.89 13.34 17.71
CA PRO A 191 -10.04 12.77 19.07
C PRO A 191 -11.05 11.61 19.15
N ARG A 192 -11.97 11.51 18.21
CA ARG A 192 -12.96 10.42 18.15
C ARG A 192 -12.55 9.27 17.24
N LEU A 193 -11.34 9.34 16.65
CA LEU A 193 -10.85 8.26 15.82
C LEU A 193 -10.61 7.02 16.67
N VAL A 194 -11.39 5.97 16.44
CA VAL A 194 -11.19 4.64 16.99
C VAL A 194 -11.10 3.65 15.84
N ARG A 195 -10.41 2.55 16.07
CA ARG A 195 -10.26 1.53 15.03
C ARG A 195 -11.31 0.44 15.22
N GLY A 196 -11.61 -0.25 14.16
CA GLY A 196 -12.61 -1.31 14.13
C GLY A 196 -12.28 -2.57 14.94
N LEU A 197 -11.08 -2.63 15.53
CA LEU A 197 -10.57 -3.79 16.26
C LEU A 197 -10.04 -3.32 17.62
N ASP A 198 -10.27 -4.11 18.65
CA ASP A 198 -10.03 -3.71 20.03
C ASP A 198 -8.58 -3.88 20.49
N TYR A 199 -7.74 -4.50 19.67
CA TYR A 199 -6.33 -4.73 20.01
C TYR A 199 -5.42 -3.50 19.86
N TYR A 200 -5.92 -2.42 19.25
CA TYR A 200 -5.08 -1.22 19.02
C TYR A 200 -4.78 -0.50 20.33
N THR A 201 -3.53 -0.03 20.44
CA THR A 201 -3.02 0.76 21.56
C THR A 201 -2.25 1.97 21.01
N ARG A 202 -2.05 2.99 21.85
CA ARG A 202 -1.25 4.18 21.50
C ARG A 202 -1.65 4.75 20.13
N THR A 203 -0.72 4.87 19.19
CA THR A 203 -0.94 5.52 17.88
C THR A 203 -1.98 4.76 17.05
N ALA A 204 -3.00 5.50 16.58
CA ALA A 204 -3.97 5.02 15.60
C ALA A 204 -4.11 6.08 14.52
N PHE A 205 -4.21 5.65 13.26
CA PHE A 205 -4.30 6.58 12.13
C PHE A 205 -5.16 6.01 11.01
N GLU A 206 -5.66 6.92 10.20
CA GLU A 206 -6.48 6.59 9.03
C GLU A 206 -6.19 7.62 7.94
N VAL A 207 -6.12 7.18 6.69
CA VAL A 207 -6.01 8.09 5.55
C VAL A 207 -7.34 8.06 4.81
N ALA A 208 -8.01 9.21 4.81
CA ALA A 208 -9.27 9.42 4.10
C ALA A 208 -8.99 10.09 2.77
N ALA A 209 -9.72 9.69 1.72
CA ALA A 209 -9.63 10.28 0.40
C ALA A 209 -11.00 10.88 0.01
N LEU A 210 -10.98 12.02 -0.65
CA LEU A 210 -12.19 12.63 -1.17
C LEU A 210 -12.75 11.74 -2.31
N GLY A 211 -14.07 11.66 -2.38
CA GLY A 211 -14.76 10.93 -3.45
C GLY A 211 -15.34 9.57 -3.06
N LEU A 212 -14.98 9.03 -1.90
CA LEU A 212 -15.47 7.72 -1.46
C LEU A 212 -16.77 7.77 -0.63
N GLY A 213 -17.34 8.94 -0.43
CA GLY A 213 -18.59 9.07 0.35
C GLY A 213 -18.36 8.85 1.85
N SER A 214 -19.27 8.15 2.52
CA SER A 214 -19.24 7.97 3.98
C SER A 214 -18.20 6.94 4.45
N GLN A 215 -17.61 6.16 3.53
CA GLN A 215 -16.58 5.17 3.81
C GLN A 215 -15.27 5.62 3.13
N ASP A 216 -14.81 6.82 3.51
CA ASP A 216 -13.74 7.54 2.82
C ASP A 216 -12.32 7.05 3.14
N ALA A 217 -12.15 6.11 4.06
CA ALA A 217 -10.82 5.60 4.42
C ALA A 217 -10.24 4.68 3.34
N VAL A 218 -9.11 5.06 2.74
CA VAL A 218 -8.36 4.22 1.79
C VAL A 218 -7.33 3.36 2.49
N ALA A 219 -6.83 3.84 3.63
CA ALA A 219 -5.82 3.12 4.41
C ALA A 219 -6.01 3.43 5.90
N GLY A 220 -5.50 2.56 6.73
CA GLY A 220 -5.50 2.82 8.16
C GLY A 220 -4.68 1.82 8.92
N GLY A 221 -4.24 2.23 10.09
CA GLY A 221 -3.35 1.41 10.89
C GLY A 221 -3.21 1.91 12.31
N GLY A 222 -2.18 1.43 12.97
CA GLY A 222 -1.87 1.82 14.33
C GLY A 222 -1.02 0.80 15.04
N ARG A 223 -0.74 1.09 16.30
CA ARG A 223 0.06 0.24 17.17
C ARG A 223 -0.86 -0.77 17.89
N TYR A 224 -0.34 -1.98 18.07
CA TYR A 224 -1.10 -3.08 18.66
C TYR A 224 -0.22 -3.90 19.61
N ASN A 225 0.39 -3.21 20.57
CA ASN A 225 1.20 -3.86 21.61
C ASN A 225 0.31 -4.81 22.43
N GLY A 226 0.81 -6.01 22.66
CA GLY A 226 0.05 -7.04 23.37
C GLY A 226 -0.61 -8.06 22.47
N LEU A 227 -0.88 -7.73 21.19
CA LEU A 227 -1.57 -8.66 20.28
C LEU A 227 -0.78 -9.97 20.10
N ALA A 228 0.55 -9.88 19.95
CA ALA A 228 1.37 -11.10 19.79
C ALA A 228 1.20 -12.04 21.00
N ARG A 229 1.18 -11.48 22.21
CA ARG A 229 0.97 -12.24 23.45
C ARG A 229 -0.44 -12.85 23.51
N GLU A 230 -1.47 -12.10 23.09
CA GLU A 230 -2.85 -12.61 23.02
C GLU A 230 -2.96 -13.79 22.06
N LEU A 231 -2.11 -13.84 21.05
CA LEU A 231 -2.06 -14.92 20.05
C LEU A 231 -1.13 -16.08 20.49
N GLY A 232 -0.64 -16.05 21.73
CA GLY A 232 0.22 -17.12 22.27
C GLY A 232 1.70 -16.94 21.96
N GLY A 233 2.09 -15.80 21.41
CA GLY A 233 3.49 -15.49 21.12
C GLY A 233 4.18 -14.68 22.22
N PRO A 234 5.39 -14.21 21.99
CA PRO A 234 6.09 -13.35 22.95
C PRO A 234 5.44 -11.97 23.05
N ASP A 235 5.73 -11.24 24.12
CA ASP A 235 5.27 -9.86 24.29
C ASP A 235 6.08 -8.94 23.35
N LEU A 236 5.59 -8.76 22.14
CA LEU A 236 6.28 -8.10 21.07
C LEU A 236 5.48 -6.86 20.62
N PRO A 237 6.06 -5.65 20.73
CA PRO A 237 5.38 -4.47 20.21
C PRO A 237 5.17 -4.57 18.71
N GLY A 238 4.00 -4.15 18.24
CA GLY A 238 3.66 -4.17 16.83
C GLY A 238 2.98 -2.91 16.36
N LEU A 239 3.22 -2.56 15.12
CA LEU A 239 2.64 -1.40 14.45
C LEU A 239 2.53 -1.71 12.96
N GLY A 240 1.40 -1.35 12.33
CA GLY A 240 1.26 -1.58 10.91
C GLY A 240 0.11 -0.80 10.30
N PHE A 241 -0.05 -0.96 8.98
CA PHE A 241 -1.18 -0.41 8.26
C PHE A 241 -1.65 -1.36 7.17
N ALA A 242 -2.88 -1.14 6.74
CA ALA A 242 -3.47 -1.80 5.58
C ALA A 242 -4.02 -0.74 4.62
N ILE A 243 -3.74 -0.91 3.33
CA ILE A 243 -4.36 -0.15 2.24
C ILE A 243 -5.40 -1.07 1.59
N GLY A 244 -6.65 -0.60 1.47
CA GLY A 244 -7.69 -1.34 0.76
C GLY A 244 -7.53 -1.10 -0.74
N GLU A 245 -7.07 -2.12 -1.46
CA GLU A 245 -6.76 -2.01 -2.89
C GLU A 245 -7.99 -1.61 -3.71
N ASP A 246 -9.15 -2.22 -3.42
CA ASP A 246 -10.40 -1.89 -4.12
C ASP A 246 -10.75 -0.40 -3.98
N ARG A 247 -10.62 0.14 -2.76
CA ARG A 247 -10.90 1.56 -2.49
C ARG A 247 -9.86 2.48 -3.11
N LEU A 248 -8.61 2.04 -3.08
CA LEU A 248 -7.51 2.78 -3.71
C LEU A 248 -7.80 2.96 -5.20
N MET A 249 -8.22 1.87 -5.87
CA MET A 249 -8.56 1.93 -7.30
C MET A 249 -9.72 2.87 -7.62
N GLU A 250 -10.66 3.07 -6.69
CA GLU A 250 -11.78 4.00 -6.89
C GLU A 250 -11.34 5.48 -6.88
N VAL A 251 -10.22 5.81 -6.22
CA VAL A 251 -9.75 7.19 -6.06
C VAL A 251 -8.44 7.50 -6.78
N LEU A 252 -7.80 6.50 -7.37
CA LEU A 252 -6.61 6.76 -8.18
C LEU A 252 -7.00 7.62 -9.38
N PRO A 253 -6.17 8.61 -9.73
CA PRO A 253 -6.42 9.36 -10.95
C PRO A 253 -6.43 8.40 -12.13
N PRO A 254 -7.28 8.65 -13.14
CA PRO A 254 -7.26 7.81 -14.33
C PRO A 254 -5.83 7.80 -14.88
N ALA A 255 -5.41 6.63 -15.32
CA ALA A 255 -4.11 6.52 -15.97
C ALA A 255 -4.08 7.57 -17.10
N THR A 256 -3.21 8.54 -16.96
CA THR A 256 -3.02 9.50 -18.05
C THR A 256 -2.59 8.69 -19.26
N ASP A 257 -3.22 8.95 -20.36
CA ASP A 257 -2.92 8.32 -21.65
C ASP A 257 -1.60 8.92 -22.19
N GLN A 258 -0.66 9.20 -21.30
CA GLN A 258 0.71 9.43 -21.68
C GLN A 258 1.20 8.12 -22.26
N ASP A 259 1.67 8.21 -23.46
CA ASP A 259 2.18 7.11 -24.26
C ASP A 259 2.90 6.07 -23.37
N GLN A 260 2.15 5.04 -22.96
CA GLN A 260 2.69 3.99 -22.10
C GLN A 260 3.50 2.96 -22.87
N ARG A 261 3.96 3.37 -24.06
CA ARG A 261 4.85 2.53 -24.85
C ARG A 261 6.09 2.22 -24.03
N ARG A 262 6.38 0.95 -23.89
CA ARG A 262 7.50 0.50 -23.06
C ARG A 262 8.28 -0.59 -23.78
N GLY A 263 9.58 -0.61 -23.52
CA GLY A 263 10.44 -1.66 -24.03
C GLY A 263 10.77 -1.50 -25.51
N ILE A 264 11.38 -2.51 -26.04
CA ILE A 264 12.04 -2.51 -27.35
C ILE A 264 11.51 -3.70 -28.17
N PHE A 265 11.15 -3.48 -29.42
CA PHE A 265 10.79 -4.53 -30.35
C PHE A 265 11.86 -4.65 -31.43
N LEU A 266 12.32 -5.86 -31.71
CA LEU A 266 13.31 -6.10 -32.77
C LEU A 266 12.56 -6.65 -33.99
N ALA A 267 12.62 -5.90 -35.10
CA ALA A 267 12.08 -6.28 -36.39
C ALA A 267 13.24 -6.73 -37.29
N ALA A 268 13.25 -8.02 -37.64
CA ALA A 268 14.37 -8.62 -38.37
C ALA A 268 13.89 -9.16 -39.73
N LEU A 269 14.64 -8.89 -40.78
CA LEU A 269 14.31 -9.29 -42.14
C LEU A 269 15.42 -10.23 -42.69
N GLY A 270 15.05 -11.49 -42.84
CA GLY A 270 15.97 -12.53 -43.28
C GLY A 270 16.65 -13.26 -42.14
N GLU A 271 17.21 -14.42 -42.42
CA GLU A 271 17.77 -15.36 -41.45
C GLU A 271 18.91 -14.74 -40.64
N ALA A 272 19.89 -14.17 -41.31
CA ALA A 272 21.04 -13.55 -40.62
C ALA A 272 20.62 -12.43 -39.69
N ALA A 273 19.60 -11.64 -40.10
CA ALA A 273 19.07 -10.55 -39.26
C ALA A 273 18.34 -11.12 -38.01
N ARG A 274 17.61 -12.23 -38.15
CA ARG A 274 16.95 -12.88 -37.01
C ARG A 274 17.97 -13.44 -36.01
N ASP A 275 19.05 -14.04 -36.49
CA ASP A 275 20.14 -14.52 -35.61
C ASP A 275 20.77 -13.37 -34.80
N ARG A 276 21.06 -12.25 -35.47
CA ARG A 276 21.62 -11.08 -34.80
C ARG A 276 20.59 -10.44 -33.84
N ALA A 277 19.33 -10.40 -34.25
CA ALA A 277 18.25 -9.87 -33.40
C ALA A 277 18.09 -10.73 -32.12
N LEU A 278 18.17 -12.06 -32.24
CA LEU A 278 18.09 -12.94 -31.05
C LEU A 278 19.25 -12.67 -30.09
N THR A 279 20.46 -12.49 -30.62
CA THR A 279 21.63 -12.14 -29.80
C THR A 279 21.38 -10.80 -29.08
N LEU A 280 20.97 -9.78 -29.82
CA LEU A 280 20.69 -8.46 -29.28
C LEU A 280 19.53 -8.48 -28.25
N LEU A 281 18.51 -9.31 -28.51
CA LEU A 281 17.40 -9.53 -27.56
C LEU A 281 17.93 -9.96 -26.18
N GLN A 282 18.90 -10.90 -26.18
CA GLN A 282 19.48 -11.39 -24.93
C GLN A 282 20.37 -10.32 -24.28
N GLU A 283 21.13 -9.56 -25.07
CA GLU A 283 21.94 -8.45 -24.57
C GLU A 283 21.06 -7.40 -23.86
N LEU A 284 19.94 -6.98 -24.49
CA LEU A 284 19.01 -6.02 -23.93
C LEU A 284 18.36 -6.55 -22.64
N ARG A 285 17.92 -7.80 -22.65
CA ARG A 285 17.32 -8.44 -21.46
C ARG A 285 18.34 -8.57 -20.32
N GLY A 286 19.58 -8.85 -20.63
CA GLY A 286 20.69 -8.89 -19.65
C GLY A 286 20.93 -7.55 -18.98
N LEU A 287 20.61 -6.44 -19.67
CA LEU A 287 20.67 -5.09 -19.11
C LEU A 287 19.38 -4.70 -18.35
N GLY A 288 18.44 -5.62 -18.22
CA GLY A 288 17.17 -5.40 -17.51
C GLY A 288 16.10 -4.69 -18.34
N LEU A 289 16.27 -4.62 -19.67
CA LEU A 289 15.30 -3.95 -20.55
C LEU A 289 14.25 -4.95 -21.04
N ALA A 290 12.99 -4.51 -21.07
CA ALA A 290 11.92 -5.27 -21.68
C ALA A 290 12.14 -5.30 -23.20
N ALA A 291 12.30 -6.48 -23.79
CA ALA A 291 12.55 -6.60 -25.22
C ALA A 291 11.85 -7.83 -25.79
N ALA A 292 11.33 -7.70 -27.02
CA ALA A 292 10.62 -8.75 -27.74
C ALA A 292 11.00 -8.70 -29.23
N MET A 293 10.77 -9.81 -29.93
CA MET A 293 10.96 -9.88 -31.36
C MET A 293 9.90 -10.76 -32.01
N ASP A 294 9.75 -10.66 -33.32
CA ASP A 294 8.96 -11.62 -34.09
C ASP A 294 9.86 -12.81 -34.47
N PHE A 295 9.37 -13.99 -34.27
CA PHE A 295 10.09 -15.24 -34.61
C PHE A 295 9.70 -15.80 -35.99
N GLU A 296 8.72 -15.15 -36.64
CA GLU A 296 8.23 -15.55 -37.94
C GLU A 296 8.88 -14.68 -39.04
N ASP A 297 8.93 -15.18 -40.24
CA ASP A 297 9.48 -14.47 -41.39
C ASP A 297 8.41 -13.54 -42.00
N ARG A 298 8.03 -12.50 -41.22
CA ARG A 298 7.01 -11.54 -41.66
C ARG A 298 7.62 -10.30 -42.28
N SER A 299 6.86 -9.67 -43.18
CA SER A 299 7.28 -8.39 -43.75
C SER A 299 7.49 -7.33 -42.69
N LEU A 300 8.32 -6.33 -42.98
CA LEU A 300 8.56 -5.21 -42.03
C LEU A 300 7.25 -4.56 -41.59
N LYS A 301 6.30 -4.38 -42.54
CA LYS A 301 4.99 -3.76 -42.20
C LYS A 301 4.25 -4.58 -41.13
N ALA A 302 4.27 -5.91 -41.26
CA ALA A 302 3.59 -6.79 -40.28
C ALA A 302 4.31 -6.75 -38.92
N GLN A 303 5.65 -6.72 -38.93
CA GLN A 303 6.44 -6.63 -37.70
C GLN A 303 6.23 -5.26 -37.03
N MET A 304 6.14 -4.17 -37.77
CA MET A 304 5.81 -2.86 -37.22
C MET A 304 4.41 -2.82 -36.59
N SER A 305 3.42 -3.48 -37.23
CA SER A 305 2.08 -3.59 -36.63
C SER A 305 2.11 -4.41 -35.33
N LEU A 306 2.97 -5.42 -35.25
CA LEU A 306 3.14 -6.20 -34.04
C LEU A 306 3.79 -5.37 -32.92
N ALA A 307 4.83 -4.60 -33.27
CA ALA A 307 5.48 -3.67 -32.33
C ALA A 307 4.48 -2.64 -31.76
N ASP A 308 3.59 -2.14 -32.62
CA ASP A 308 2.54 -1.22 -32.21
C ASP A 308 1.53 -1.92 -31.27
N ARG A 309 1.12 -3.15 -31.59
CA ARG A 309 0.18 -3.93 -30.78
C ARG A 309 0.75 -4.21 -29.37
N VAL A 310 2.05 -4.50 -29.29
CA VAL A 310 2.69 -4.74 -27.97
C VAL A 310 3.11 -3.42 -27.30
N GLN A 311 2.75 -2.30 -27.87
CA GLN A 311 3.01 -0.97 -27.32
C GLN A 311 4.51 -0.75 -27.04
N ALA A 312 5.37 -1.18 -27.98
CA ALA A 312 6.81 -0.93 -27.84
C ALA A 312 7.13 0.56 -27.97
N ALA A 313 8.06 1.05 -27.15
CA ALA A 313 8.54 2.43 -27.24
C ALA A 313 9.51 2.60 -28.42
N TYR A 314 10.36 1.61 -28.61
CA TYR A 314 11.38 1.61 -29.65
C TYR A 314 11.24 0.38 -30.54
N VAL A 315 11.53 0.54 -31.83
CA VAL A 315 11.70 -0.58 -32.75
C VAL A 315 13.13 -0.53 -33.30
N ILE A 316 13.84 -1.64 -33.18
CA ILE A 316 15.15 -1.84 -33.81
C ILE A 316 14.89 -2.63 -35.09
N ILE A 317 15.26 -2.07 -36.23
CA ILE A 317 15.07 -2.70 -37.54
C ILE A 317 16.43 -3.21 -38.02
N LEU A 318 16.47 -4.47 -38.37
CA LEU A 318 17.63 -5.19 -38.86
C LEU A 318 17.30 -5.87 -40.18
N GLY A 319 18.07 -5.63 -41.20
CA GLY A 319 18.01 -6.31 -42.48
C GLY A 319 19.42 -6.49 -43.04
N GLU A 320 19.52 -7.02 -44.23
CA GLU A 320 20.83 -7.28 -44.88
C GLU A 320 21.69 -6.02 -44.98
N ARG A 321 21.06 -4.88 -45.31
CA ARG A 321 21.74 -3.60 -45.45
C ARG A 321 22.33 -3.15 -44.11
N GLU A 322 21.52 -3.20 -43.05
CA GLU A 322 21.93 -2.77 -41.71
C GLU A 322 23.07 -3.67 -41.18
N LEU A 323 22.96 -4.97 -41.41
CA LEU A 323 24.02 -5.91 -41.02
C LEU A 323 25.32 -5.64 -41.76
N ALA A 324 25.25 -5.39 -43.09
CA ALA A 324 26.43 -5.10 -43.89
C ALA A 324 27.14 -3.81 -43.47
N GLN A 325 26.40 -2.87 -42.90
CA GLN A 325 26.94 -1.61 -42.39
C GLN A 325 27.38 -1.71 -40.92
N GLY A 326 27.03 -2.81 -40.22
CA GLY A 326 27.32 -2.94 -38.79
C GLY A 326 26.45 -2.02 -37.94
N GLU A 327 25.29 -1.63 -38.43
CA GLU A 327 24.39 -0.68 -37.79
C GLU A 327 22.98 -1.25 -37.66
N ALA A 328 22.13 -0.58 -36.88
CA ALA A 328 20.70 -0.85 -36.79
C ALA A 328 19.94 0.46 -36.93
N LEU A 329 18.77 0.41 -37.55
CA LEU A 329 17.88 1.58 -37.60
C LEU A 329 16.96 1.49 -36.35
N VAL A 330 17.06 2.47 -35.47
CA VAL A 330 16.23 2.58 -34.26
C VAL A 330 15.15 3.63 -34.49
N ARG A 331 13.90 3.24 -34.29
CA ARG A 331 12.75 4.13 -34.41
C ARG A 331 12.02 4.26 -33.08
N HIS A 332 11.81 5.49 -32.62
CA HIS A 332 10.97 5.79 -31.46
C HIS A 332 9.52 5.89 -31.95
N LEU A 333 8.63 5.02 -31.47
CA LEU A 333 7.29 4.91 -32.03
C LEU A 333 6.35 6.09 -31.68
N SER A 334 6.56 6.73 -30.54
CA SER A 334 5.71 7.88 -30.17
C SER A 334 6.04 9.13 -30.97
N THR A 335 7.33 9.43 -31.13
CA THR A 335 7.78 10.66 -31.83
C THR A 335 7.96 10.45 -33.32
N GLY A 336 8.12 9.20 -33.74
CA GLY A 336 8.43 8.86 -35.13
C GLY A 336 9.87 9.10 -35.51
N THR A 337 10.70 9.58 -34.59
CA THR A 337 12.13 9.86 -34.87
C THR A 337 12.88 8.56 -35.16
N GLN A 338 13.87 8.65 -36.06
CA GLN A 338 14.70 7.51 -36.44
C GLN A 338 16.17 7.91 -36.39
N GLN A 339 17.01 6.95 -35.95
CA GLN A 339 18.47 7.14 -35.92
C GLN A 339 19.16 5.82 -36.27
N GLN A 340 20.33 5.90 -36.86
CA GLN A 340 21.18 4.73 -37.06
C GLN A 340 22.18 4.63 -35.90
N LEU A 341 22.34 3.47 -35.35
CA LEU A 341 23.26 3.23 -34.23
C LEU A 341 24.12 1.99 -34.51
N PRO A 342 25.43 2.06 -34.20
CA PRO A 342 26.30 0.89 -34.38
C PRO A 342 25.84 -0.28 -33.51
N LEU A 343 25.81 -1.48 -34.09
CA LEU A 343 25.38 -2.72 -33.40
C LEU A 343 26.24 -3.03 -32.17
N THR A 344 27.48 -2.55 -32.13
CA THR A 344 28.40 -2.79 -31.02
C THR A 344 28.04 -1.99 -29.75
N THR A 345 27.40 -0.84 -29.90
CA THR A 345 27.07 0.04 -28.76
C THR A 345 25.57 0.17 -28.54
N LEU A 346 24.76 -0.42 -29.39
CA LEU A 346 23.31 -0.24 -29.46
C LEU A 346 22.61 -0.56 -28.13
N ALA A 347 22.94 -1.70 -27.52
CA ALA A 347 22.29 -2.13 -26.28
C ALA A 347 22.57 -1.14 -25.14
N ALA A 348 23.82 -0.68 -25.03
CA ALA A 348 24.22 0.27 -23.99
C ALA A 348 23.56 1.65 -24.20
N ALA A 349 23.51 2.13 -25.46
CA ALA A 349 22.88 3.41 -25.79
C ALA A 349 21.40 3.41 -25.42
N LEU A 350 20.67 2.34 -25.81
CA LEU A 350 19.24 2.22 -25.49
C LEU A 350 19.00 2.07 -23.99
N ALA A 351 19.89 1.39 -23.26
CA ALA A 351 19.76 1.30 -21.81
C ALA A 351 19.83 2.67 -21.14
N GLY A 352 20.65 3.57 -21.67
CA GLY A 352 20.71 4.95 -21.20
C GLY A 352 19.41 5.72 -21.47
N GLU A 353 18.90 5.64 -22.69
CA GLU A 353 17.67 6.34 -23.10
C GLU A 353 16.42 5.83 -22.35
N VAL A 354 16.25 4.51 -22.28
CA VAL A 354 15.08 3.91 -21.64
C VAL A 354 15.03 4.22 -20.13
N ARG A 355 16.20 4.20 -19.46
CA ARG A 355 16.28 4.55 -18.04
C ARG A 355 16.03 6.03 -17.77
N ALA A 356 16.45 6.89 -18.69
CA ALA A 356 16.23 8.33 -18.57
C ALA A 356 14.75 8.72 -18.65
N CYS A 357 13.92 7.88 -19.31
CA CYS A 357 12.47 8.11 -19.41
C CYS A 357 11.69 7.66 -18.17
N GLY A 358 12.35 7.06 -17.16
CA GLY A 358 11.77 6.70 -15.88
C GLY A 358 10.99 5.39 -15.89
N PRO A 359 10.62 4.87 -14.68
CA PRO A 359 9.78 3.69 -14.57
C PRO A 359 8.32 3.99 -14.89
#